data_558f707f194142ae62f835a3f2fcecb0
#
_entry.id   558f707f194142ae62f835a3f2fcecb0
#
_cell.length_a   1.000
_cell.length_b   1.000
_cell.length_c   1.000
_cell.angle_alpha   90.00
_cell.angle_beta   90.00
_cell.angle_gamma   90.00
#
_symmetry.space_group_name_H-M   'P 1'
#
loop_
_entity.id
_entity.type
_entity.pdbx_description
1 polymer ?
#
loop_
_entity_poly.entity_id
_entity_poly.type
_entity_poly.pdbx_seq_one_letter_code
_entity_poly.pdbx_strand_id
1 'polypeptide(L)'
;LRVRFGSSAAAGTPQSSLWLGGMTGWWDACLAAAFAAGLAATCGGPALADEQQPLAQACGGDEFARGTVRRILDGRTFVLDDGREVRLAAIEVPTLGGPQDPAAVPKAAAAALDALAGGDEVVLRRAEAGSDRYGRLLAYAYIVRDGDQFLLQQELIGDGFARVGARIASTCSGDLLSREKAARAAKLGLWADPYYGVLNAEIPSDVLARRGQFALVEGKVASVRESGATIYVNFGRRRSGDITVTVLKRNERSFAAAGLDLKALAGRRIRVRGWIEQRGEDRAWIEAERPEQIEIGD
;
A
#
# COMPACT_ATOMS: atom_id res chain seq x y z
N LEU A 1 -35.54 -36.06 24.95
CA LEU A 1 -36.63 -35.10 25.21
C LEU A 1 -36.90 -34.29 23.93
N ARG A 2 -38.03 -34.60 23.31
CA ARG A 2 -38.57 -33.89 22.14
C ARG A 2 -39.29 -32.64 22.62
N VAL A 3 -39.12 -31.49 21.98
CA VAL A 3 -40.19 -30.45 21.88
C VAL A 3 -40.12 -29.74 20.52
N ARG A 4 -41.26 -29.61 20.00
CA ARG A 4 -41.91 -29.39 18.74
C ARG A 4 -41.80 -27.96 18.20
N PHE A 5 -41.85 -27.91 16.88
CA PHE A 5 -42.28 -26.88 15.94
C PHE A 5 -43.34 -25.90 16.44
N GLY A 6 -43.19 -24.64 16.03
CA GLY A 6 -44.24 -23.63 15.99
C GLY A 6 -43.99 -22.71 14.78
N SER A 7 -44.76 -23.02 13.72
CA SER A 7 -44.93 -22.21 12.50
C SER A 7 -45.96 -21.12 12.80
N SER A 8 -45.74 -19.86 12.36
CA SER A 8 -46.85 -18.95 12.04
C SER A 8 -46.38 -17.95 10.99
N ALA A 9 -47.05 -18.04 9.87
CA ALA A 9 -47.05 -17.09 8.77
C ALA A 9 -47.97 -15.92 9.09
N ALA A 10 -47.65 -14.72 8.66
CA ALA A 10 -48.62 -13.69 8.31
C ALA A 10 -48.05 -12.78 7.22
N ALA A 11 -48.72 -12.83 6.10
CA ALA A 11 -48.63 -11.93 4.98
C ALA A 11 -49.14 -10.53 5.32
N GLY A 12 -48.60 -9.52 4.66
CA GLY A 12 -49.11 -8.17 4.72
C GLY A 12 -48.44 -7.25 3.71
N THR A 13 -48.93 -7.28 2.47
CA THR A 13 -48.82 -6.14 1.56
C THR A 13 -49.93 -5.11 1.94
N PRO A 14 -49.67 -3.82 1.82
CA PRO A 14 -50.53 -3.00 0.97
C PRO A 14 -49.81 -1.92 0.14
N GLN A 15 -50.24 -1.87 -1.08
CA GLN A 15 -50.92 -0.73 -1.74
C GLN A 15 -50.09 0.52 -2.06
N SER A 16 -49.89 0.61 -3.35
CA SER A 16 -49.81 1.78 -4.21
C SER A 16 -50.59 3.03 -3.76
N SER A 17 -49.95 4.19 -3.82
CA SER A 17 -50.65 5.45 -4.08
C SER A 17 -49.90 6.26 -5.13
N LEU A 18 -50.48 6.30 -6.30
CA LEU A 18 -50.29 7.25 -7.38
C LEU A 18 -50.56 8.67 -6.87
N TRP A 19 -49.63 9.59 -7.14
CA TRP A 19 -49.95 11.00 -7.28
C TRP A 19 -49.47 11.48 -8.65
N LEU A 20 -50.50 11.64 -9.55
CA LEU A 20 -50.48 12.43 -10.77
C LEU A 20 -50.72 13.89 -10.40
N GLY A 21 -49.90 14.75 -10.91
CA GLY A 21 -50.11 16.19 -11.01
C GLY A 21 -48.92 16.73 -11.78
N GLY A 22 -48.95 17.01 -13.02
CA GLY A 22 -49.80 17.76 -13.90
C GLY A 22 -49.55 19.24 -13.78
N MET A 23 -48.62 19.80 -14.65
CA MET A 23 -48.74 21.20 -15.15
C MET A 23 -47.76 21.35 -16.35
N THR A 24 -48.28 21.23 -17.45
CA THR A 24 -48.42 21.99 -18.69
C THR A 24 -47.69 23.34 -18.78
N GLY A 25 -46.87 23.45 -19.79
CA GLY A 25 -46.92 24.53 -20.74
C GLY A 25 -46.01 25.68 -20.52
N TRP A 26 -45.15 25.86 -21.49
CA TRP A 26 -45.01 27.14 -22.20
C TRP A 26 -44.10 26.93 -23.42
N TRP A 27 -44.77 26.63 -24.52
CA TRP A 27 -44.27 26.85 -25.88
C TRP A 27 -44.93 28.15 -26.37
N ASP A 28 -44.13 29.16 -26.72
CA ASP A 28 -44.49 30.20 -27.69
C ASP A 28 -43.16 30.79 -28.17
N ALA A 29 -42.77 30.48 -29.33
CA ALA A 29 -42.91 31.24 -30.59
C ALA A 29 -42.23 32.62 -30.58
N CYS A 30 -41.13 32.72 -31.28
CA CYS A 30 -40.75 33.89 -32.04
C CYS A 30 -40.16 33.46 -33.38
N LEU A 31 -41.04 33.43 -34.40
CA LEU A 31 -40.70 33.61 -35.81
C LEU A 31 -40.72 35.10 -36.12
N ALA A 32 -39.67 35.66 -36.67
CA ALA A 32 -39.70 36.47 -37.89
C ALA A 32 -38.43 37.24 -38.18
N ALA A 33 -38.02 37.11 -39.42
CA ALA A 33 -37.40 38.09 -40.33
C ALA A 33 -35.89 38.28 -40.34
N ALA A 34 -35.30 37.58 -41.22
CA ALA A 34 -34.40 37.98 -42.35
C ALA A 34 -33.77 39.39 -42.35
N PHE A 35 -32.42 39.48 -42.48
CA PHE A 35 -31.77 40.02 -43.68
C PHE A 35 -30.24 39.87 -43.58
N ALA A 36 -29.69 39.49 -44.69
CA ALA A 36 -28.31 39.24 -45.05
C ALA A 36 -27.25 40.22 -44.51
N ALA A 37 -26.17 39.67 -43.98
CA ALA A 37 -24.82 40.16 -44.24
C ALA A 37 -23.83 39.03 -43.90
N GLY A 38 -23.12 38.53 -44.91
CA GLY A 38 -22.12 37.49 -44.77
C GLY A 38 -20.94 37.95 -43.95
N LEU A 39 -20.73 37.28 -42.84
CA LEU A 39 -19.47 37.17 -42.12
C LEU A 39 -19.33 35.71 -41.73
N ALA A 40 -18.44 35.03 -42.44
CA ALA A 40 -17.99 33.71 -42.06
C ALA A 40 -17.22 33.80 -40.72
N ALA A 41 -17.94 33.69 -39.61
CA ALA A 41 -17.32 33.44 -38.33
C ALA A 41 -16.94 31.96 -38.28
N THR A 42 -15.67 31.67 -38.50
CA THR A 42 -15.08 30.39 -38.19
C THR A 42 -15.24 30.20 -36.69
N CYS A 43 -16.24 29.44 -36.27
CA CYS A 43 -16.34 28.87 -34.92
C CYS A 43 -15.19 27.88 -34.76
N GLY A 44 -13.98 28.39 -34.47
CA GLY A 44 -12.93 27.63 -33.86
C GLY A 44 -13.36 27.35 -32.42
N GLY A 45 -14.09 26.24 -32.18
CA GLY A 45 -14.25 25.71 -30.87
C GLY A 45 -12.86 25.43 -30.28
N PRO A 46 -12.65 25.69 -28.98
CA PRO A 46 -11.41 25.24 -28.37
C PRO A 46 -11.33 23.73 -28.60
N ALA A 47 -10.31 23.27 -29.32
CA ALA A 47 -9.91 21.89 -29.31
C ALA A 47 -9.72 21.52 -27.85
N LEU A 48 -10.58 20.67 -27.32
CA LEU A 48 -10.30 19.98 -26.07
C LEU A 48 -8.99 19.26 -26.35
N ALA A 49 -7.89 19.85 -25.88
CA ALA A 49 -6.64 19.12 -25.72
C ALA A 49 -7.03 17.92 -24.89
N ASP A 50 -6.97 16.75 -25.49
CA ASP A 50 -6.98 15.49 -24.81
C ASP A 50 -5.78 15.55 -23.84
N GLU A 51 -6.07 15.93 -22.60
CA GLU A 51 -5.11 15.99 -21.53
C GLU A 51 -4.80 14.53 -21.21
N GLN A 52 -3.93 13.95 -22.03
CA GLN A 52 -3.36 12.64 -21.79
C GLN A 52 -2.73 12.70 -20.41
N GLN A 53 -3.50 12.23 -19.42
CA GLN A 53 -2.96 11.99 -18.09
C GLN A 53 -1.66 11.21 -18.29
N PRO A 54 -0.52 11.71 -17.77
CA PRO A 54 0.73 10.99 -17.90
C PRO A 54 0.48 9.59 -17.37
N LEU A 55 0.69 8.59 -18.23
CA LEU A 55 0.60 7.18 -17.84
C LEU A 55 1.36 7.03 -16.55
N ALA A 56 0.66 6.69 -15.47
CA ALA A 56 1.26 6.54 -14.16
C ALA A 56 2.52 5.69 -14.35
N GLN A 57 3.69 6.22 -13.98
CA GLN A 57 4.95 5.53 -14.24
C GLN A 57 4.86 4.14 -13.63
N ALA A 58 4.97 3.11 -14.47
CA ALA A 58 4.85 1.74 -14.04
C ALA A 58 5.89 1.44 -12.95
N CYS A 59 5.47 0.74 -11.91
CA CYS A 59 6.40 0.27 -10.89
C CYS A 59 7.40 -0.72 -11.49
N GLY A 60 8.67 -0.57 -11.12
CA GLY A 60 9.75 -1.42 -11.61
C GLY A 60 10.35 -0.95 -12.93
N GLY A 61 11.40 -1.66 -13.34
CA GLY A 61 12.09 -1.45 -14.60
C GLY A 61 11.40 -2.15 -15.77
N ASP A 62 12.21 -2.52 -16.75
CA ASP A 62 11.73 -3.21 -17.94
C ASP A 62 11.05 -4.55 -17.61
N GLU A 63 10.12 -4.94 -18.47
CA GLU A 63 9.59 -6.28 -18.50
C GLU A 63 10.72 -7.27 -18.82
N PHE A 64 10.81 -8.35 -18.04
CA PHE A 64 11.86 -9.34 -18.25
C PHE A 64 11.33 -10.77 -18.33
N ALA A 65 10.06 -11.01 -17.96
CA ALA A 65 9.43 -12.31 -18.03
C ALA A 65 7.91 -12.21 -18.01
N ARG A 66 7.27 -13.27 -18.50
CA ARG A 66 5.84 -13.56 -18.38
C ARG A 66 5.65 -15.02 -18.00
N GLY A 67 4.47 -15.37 -17.54
CA GLY A 67 4.07 -16.75 -17.27
C GLY A 67 2.73 -16.80 -16.56
N THR A 68 2.13 -17.98 -16.52
CA THR A 68 0.86 -18.22 -15.83
C THR A 68 1.13 -18.61 -14.37
N VAL A 69 0.40 -18.02 -13.44
CA VAL A 69 0.50 -18.38 -12.02
C VAL A 69 -0.11 -19.74 -11.78
N ARG A 70 0.73 -20.71 -11.46
CA ARG A 70 0.31 -22.09 -11.24
C ARG A 70 -0.08 -22.38 -9.80
N ARG A 71 0.60 -21.75 -8.82
CA ARG A 71 0.40 -22.05 -7.41
C ARG A 71 0.89 -20.89 -6.54
N ILE A 72 0.09 -20.54 -5.54
CA ILE A 72 0.47 -19.58 -4.49
C ILE A 72 1.20 -20.34 -3.37
N LEU A 73 2.32 -19.78 -2.90
CA LEU A 73 3.09 -20.31 -1.77
C LEU A 73 2.77 -19.58 -0.45
N ASP A 74 2.67 -18.26 -0.53
CA ASP A 74 2.31 -17.38 0.58
C ASP A 74 1.69 -16.09 0.03
N GLY A 75 1.33 -15.13 0.89
CA GLY A 75 0.67 -13.88 0.48
C GLY A 75 1.50 -12.95 -0.42
N ARG A 76 2.73 -13.33 -0.80
CA ARG A 76 3.60 -12.55 -1.70
C ARG A 76 4.50 -13.40 -2.58
N THR A 77 4.31 -14.72 -2.60
CA THR A 77 5.17 -15.63 -3.35
C THR A 77 4.32 -16.63 -4.12
N PHE A 78 4.60 -16.80 -5.40
CA PHE A 78 3.91 -17.76 -6.27
C PHE A 78 4.88 -18.48 -7.21
N VAL A 79 4.42 -19.54 -7.82
CA VAL A 79 5.16 -20.35 -8.79
C VAL A 79 4.49 -20.21 -10.14
N LEU A 80 5.28 -19.96 -11.18
CA LEU A 80 4.83 -19.94 -12.57
C LEU A 80 4.69 -21.36 -13.12
N ASP A 81 4.05 -21.47 -14.27
CA ASP A 81 3.87 -22.72 -15.03
C ASP A 81 5.19 -23.39 -15.44
N ASP A 82 6.24 -22.59 -15.66
CA ASP A 82 7.60 -23.06 -15.95
C ASP A 82 8.44 -23.43 -14.70
N GLY A 83 7.84 -23.35 -13.51
CA GLY A 83 8.45 -23.71 -12.23
C GLY A 83 9.26 -22.60 -11.55
N ARG A 84 9.41 -21.42 -12.15
CA ARG A 84 10.09 -20.30 -11.51
C ARG A 84 9.28 -19.79 -10.30
N GLU A 85 9.98 -19.56 -9.19
CA GLU A 85 9.37 -18.91 -8.02
C GLU A 85 9.53 -17.40 -8.13
N VAL A 86 8.43 -16.68 -7.96
CA VAL A 86 8.38 -15.21 -7.96
C VAL A 86 7.96 -14.72 -6.60
N ARG A 87 8.74 -13.79 -6.06
CA ARG A 87 8.42 -13.06 -4.84
C ARG A 87 8.13 -11.61 -5.19
N LEU A 88 6.97 -11.13 -4.80
CA LEU A 88 6.57 -9.75 -5.02
C LEU A 88 7.52 -8.80 -4.29
N ALA A 89 8.12 -7.88 -5.04
CA ALA A 89 9.03 -6.87 -4.51
C ALA A 89 8.25 -5.75 -3.81
N ALA A 90 8.95 -4.97 -3.00
CA ALA A 90 8.45 -3.75 -2.35
C ALA A 90 7.30 -3.94 -1.36
N ILE A 91 6.88 -5.16 -1.06
CA ILE A 91 5.83 -5.43 -0.06
C ILE A 91 6.32 -6.38 1.02
N GLU A 92 5.73 -6.24 2.20
CA GLU A 92 5.86 -7.17 3.31
C GLU A 92 4.49 -7.68 3.72
N VAL A 93 4.37 -9.00 3.75
CA VAL A 93 3.18 -9.72 4.19
C VAL A 93 3.55 -10.45 5.48
N PRO A 94 2.69 -10.42 6.52
CA PRO A 94 2.89 -11.22 7.70
C PRO A 94 3.08 -12.69 7.34
N THR A 95 4.08 -13.32 7.94
CA THR A 95 4.34 -14.76 7.75
C THR A 95 3.96 -15.50 9.02
N LEU A 96 3.56 -16.76 8.88
CA LEU A 96 3.38 -17.66 10.03
C LEU A 96 4.74 -17.89 10.68
N GLY A 97 4.99 -17.37 11.85
CA GLY A 97 6.33 -17.46 12.41
C GLY A 97 6.45 -17.41 13.92
N GLY A 98 5.42 -16.97 14.63
CA GLY A 98 5.45 -16.88 16.09
C GLY A 98 4.22 -17.48 16.76
N PRO A 99 4.35 -17.97 17.99
CA PRO A 99 3.22 -18.52 18.75
C PRO A 99 2.13 -17.49 19.06
N GLN A 100 2.43 -16.19 18.84
CA GLN A 100 1.50 -15.09 19.06
C GLN A 100 0.99 -14.48 17.74
N ASP A 101 1.48 -14.94 16.58
CA ASP A 101 1.06 -14.39 15.30
C ASP A 101 -0.33 -14.91 14.93
N PRO A 102 -1.33 -14.04 14.72
CA PRO A 102 -2.65 -14.47 14.26
C PRO A 102 -2.55 -15.16 12.90
N ALA A 103 -2.75 -16.46 12.85
CA ALA A 103 -2.63 -17.26 11.61
C ALA A 103 -3.64 -16.86 10.52
N ALA A 104 -4.69 -16.14 10.89
CA ALA A 104 -5.75 -15.72 9.97
C ALA A 104 -5.22 -14.75 8.89
N VAL A 105 -4.40 -13.77 9.28
CA VAL A 105 -3.91 -12.73 8.36
C VAL A 105 -2.99 -13.28 7.26
N PRO A 106 -1.96 -14.08 7.55
CA PRO A 106 -1.15 -14.71 6.50
C PRO A 106 -1.95 -15.59 5.54
N LYS A 107 -2.93 -16.33 6.05
CA LYS A 107 -3.82 -17.16 5.21
C LYS A 107 -4.72 -16.31 4.31
N ALA A 108 -5.28 -15.23 4.87
CA ALA A 108 -6.10 -14.29 4.11
C ALA A 108 -5.28 -13.61 2.99
N ALA A 109 -4.05 -13.23 3.26
CA ALA A 109 -3.16 -12.64 2.26
C ALA A 109 -2.82 -13.62 1.13
N ALA A 110 -2.58 -14.90 1.45
CA ALA A 110 -2.36 -15.93 0.44
C ALA A 110 -3.62 -16.18 -0.41
N ALA A 111 -4.80 -16.24 0.22
CA ALA A 111 -6.07 -16.38 -0.48
C ALA A 111 -6.38 -15.16 -1.36
N ALA A 112 -6.06 -13.95 -0.91
CA ALA A 112 -6.21 -12.75 -1.72
C ALA A 112 -5.30 -12.75 -2.95
N LEU A 113 -4.04 -13.15 -2.80
CA LEU A 113 -3.14 -13.29 -3.94
C LEU A 113 -3.62 -14.36 -4.93
N ASP A 114 -4.18 -15.48 -4.44
CA ASP A 114 -4.74 -16.52 -5.27
C ASP A 114 -5.98 -16.03 -6.04
N ALA A 115 -6.87 -15.31 -5.38
CA ALA A 115 -8.04 -14.71 -6.02
C ALA A 115 -7.69 -13.62 -7.05
N LEU A 116 -6.57 -12.91 -6.83
CA LEU A 116 -6.10 -11.86 -7.75
C LEU A 116 -5.37 -12.42 -8.98
N ALA A 117 -4.59 -13.48 -8.83
CA ALA A 117 -3.65 -13.91 -9.87
C ALA A 117 -3.63 -15.42 -10.13
N GLY A 118 -4.33 -16.24 -9.33
CA GLY A 118 -4.31 -17.69 -9.48
C GLY A 118 -4.87 -18.12 -10.83
N GLY A 119 -4.03 -18.78 -11.65
CA GLY A 119 -4.40 -19.20 -13.01
C GLY A 119 -4.27 -18.13 -14.09
N ASP A 120 -4.00 -16.87 -13.72
CA ASP A 120 -3.86 -15.75 -14.66
C ASP A 120 -2.42 -15.62 -15.19
N GLU A 121 -2.28 -15.01 -16.36
CA GLU A 121 -0.99 -14.58 -16.90
C GLU A 121 -0.53 -13.32 -16.16
N VAL A 122 0.76 -13.33 -15.78
CA VAL A 122 1.41 -12.16 -15.17
C VAL A 122 2.59 -11.68 -16.00
N VAL A 123 2.74 -10.37 -16.06
CA VAL A 123 3.90 -9.69 -16.60
C VAL A 123 4.81 -9.30 -15.44
N LEU A 124 6.08 -9.69 -15.52
CA LEU A 124 7.07 -9.40 -14.48
C LEU A 124 7.99 -8.27 -14.92
N ARG A 125 8.02 -7.20 -14.12
CA ARG A 125 8.94 -6.08 -14.28
C ARG A 125 10.03 -6.13 -13.23
N ARG A 126 11.23 -5.75 -13.64
CA ARG A 126 12.45 -5.88 -12.86
C ARG A 126 12.40 -5.03 -11.59
N ALA A 127 12.64 -5.68 -10.45
CA ALA A 127 12.99 -5.00 -9.22
C ALA A 127 14.50 -4.69 -9.19
N GLU A 128 14.92 -3.77 -8.31
CA GLU A 128 16.33 -3.37 -8.19
C GLU A 128 17.26 -4.57 -7.94
N ALA A 129 16.88 -5.47 -7.03
CA ALA A 129 17.52 -6.76 -6.86
C ALA A 129 16.79 -7.78 -7.73
N GLY A 130 17.47 -8.41 -8.68
CA GLY A 130 16.85 -9.36 -9.61
C GLY A 130 16.35 -10.64 -8.95
N SER A 131 16.98 -11.08 -7.85
CA SER A 131 16.60 -12.27 -7.08
C SER A 131 16.91 -12.10 -5.59
N ASP A 132 16.28 -12.91 -4.77
CA ASP A 132 16.60 -12.99 -3.35
C ASP A 132 17.68 -14.07 -3.08
N ARG A 133 18.08 -14.19 -1.81
CA ARG A 133 19.10 -15.17 -1.38
C ARG A 133 18.72 -16.64 -1.60
N TYR A 134 17.46 -16.92 -1.90
CA TYR A 134 16.94 -18.26 -2.17
C TYR A 134 16.78 -18.53 -3.68
N GLY A 135 17.20 -17.59 -4.54
CA GLY A 135 17.09 -17.70 -5.99
C GLY A 135 15.70 -17.37 -6.55
N ARG A 136 14.75 -16.90 -5.72
CA ARG A 136 13.43 -16.48 -6.19
C ARG A 136 13.53 -15.16 -6.92
N LEU A 137 12.82 -15.03 -8.03
CA LEU A 137 12.74 -13.78 -8.78
C LEU A 137 12.06 -12.70 -7.95
N LEU A 138 12.71 -11.55 -7.77
CA LEU A 138 12.09 -10.37 -7.19
C LEU A 138 11.51 -9.51 -8.30
N ALA A 139 10.20 -9.31 -8.31
CA ALA A 139 9.52 -8.61 -9.39
C ALA A 139 8.36 -7.76 -8.90
N TYR A 140 8.06 -6.72 -9.69
CA TYR A 140 6.74 -6.12 -9.74
C TYR A 140 5.91 -6.93 -10.72
N ALA A 141 4.77 -7.47 -10.26
CA ALA A 141 3.95 -8.37 -11.06
C ALA A 141 2.64 -7.69 -11.44
N TYR A 142 2.33 -7.72 -12.72
CA TYR A 142 1.12 -7.14 -13.30
C TYR A 142 0.26 -8.26 -13.86
N ILE A 143 -1.01 -8.32 -13.45
CA ILE A 143 -2.02 -9.12 -14.13
C ILE A 143 -2.53 -8.35 -15.34
N VAL A 144 -2.85 -9.07 -16.41
CA VAL A 144 -3.43 -8.51 -17.63
C VAL A 144 -4.90 -8.92 -17.71
N ARG A 145 -5.81 -7.96 -17.69
CA ARG A 145 -7.25 -8.20 -17.84
C ARG A 145 -7.83 -7.20 -18.81
N ASP A 146 -8.52 -7.66 -19.81
CA ASP A 146 -9.17 -6.84 -20.85
C ASP A 146 -8.20 -5.84 -21.54
N GLY A 147 -6.90 -6.17 -21.59
CA GLY A 147 -5.85 -5.34 -22.16
C GLY A 147 -5.19 -4.36 -21.18
N ASP A 148 -5.75 -4.17 -19.99
CA ASP A 148 -5.19 -3.34 -18.92
C ASP A 148 -4.25 -4.13 -18.01
N GLN A 149 -3.25 -3.44 -17.46
CA GLN A 149 -2.29 -4.01 -16.52
C GLN A 149 -2.56 -3.49 -15.11
N PHE A 150 -2.76 -4.41 -14.18
CA PHE A 150 -2.98 -4.11 -12.75
C PHE A 150 -1.82 -4.62 -11.92
N LEU A 151 -1.20 -3.76 -11.13
CA LEU A 151 -0.08 -4.12 -10.27
C LEU A 151 -0.58 -4.88 -9.04
N LEU A 152 -0.19 -6.14 -8.88
CA LEU A 152 -0.60 -6.98 -7.74
C LEU A 152 -0.25 -6.36 -6.38
N GLN A 153 0.90 -5.69 -6.28
CA GLN A 153 1.31 -5.01 -5.06
C GLN A 153 0.34 -3.91 -4.65
N GLN A 154 -0.20 -3.15 -5.61
CA GLN A 154 -1.18 -2.09 -5.35
C GLN A 154 -2.47 -2.65 -4.76
N GLU A 155 -2.97 -3.73 -5.35
CA GLU A 155 -4.21 -4.38 -4.90
C GLU A 155 -4.03 -4.96 -3.49
N LEU A 156 -2.98 -5.74 -3.26
CA LEU A 156 -2.70 -6.33 -1.94
C LEU A 156 -2.51 -5.27 -0.84
N ILE A 157 -1.86 -4.15 -1.15
CA ILE A 157 -1.68 -3.04 -0.21
C ILE A 157 -3.00 -2.31 0.03
N GLY A 158 -3.74 -2.00 -1.05
CA GLY A 158 -5.01 -1.28 -0.99
C GLY A 158 -6.07 -2.00 -0.16
N ASP A 159 -6.12 -3.32 -0.27
CA ASP A 159 -7.05 -4.17 0.49
C ASP A 159 -6.52 -4.53 1.89
N GLY A 160 -5.31 -4.06 2.24
CA GLY A 160 -4.72 -4.28 3.56
C GLY A 160 -4.15 -5.69 3.77
N PHE A 161 -3.85 -6.45 2.73
CA PHE A 161 -3.20 -7.75 2.85
C PHE A 161 -1.67 -7.68 2.89
N ALA A 162 -1.11 -6.53 2.52
CA ALA A 162 0.33 -6.28 2.56
C ALA A 162 0.64 -4.89 3.11
N ARG A 163 1.88 -4.72 3.56
CA ARG A 163 2.50 -3.42 3.90
C ARG A 163 3.51 -3.05 2.83
N VAL A 164 3.74 -1.77 2.66
CA VAL A 164 4.87 -1.30 1.86
C VAL A 164 6.16 -1.71 2.56
N GLY A 165 7.03 -2.40 1.84
CA GLY A 165 8.32 -2.88 2.34
C GLY A 165 9.38 -1.78 2.44
N ALA A 166 10.57 -2.14 2.97
CA ALA A 166 11.68 -1.21 3.11
C ALA A 166 12.33 -0.85 1.76
N ARG A 167 12.25 -1.73 0.77
CA ARG A 167 12.89 -1.56 -0.55
C ARG A 167 11.83 -1.38 -1.63
N ILE A 168 11.45 -0.17 -1.85
CA ILE A 168 10.45 0.23 -2.86
C ILE A 168 11.13 1.06 -3.95
N ALA A 169 10.72 0.91 -5.21
CA ALA A 169 11.16 1.79 -6.28
C ALA A 169 10.58 3.19 -6.07
N SER A 170 11.42 4.22 -6.20
CA SER A 170 11.00 5.62 -6.03
C SER A 170 9.88 6.04 -6.99
N THR A 171 9.82 5.43 -8.17
CA THR A 171 8.80 5.72 -9.20
C THR A 171 7.37 5.41 -8.76
N CYS A 172 7.17 4.48 -7.83
CA CYS A 172 5.82 4.11 -7.35
C CYS A 172 5.67 4.22 -5.82
N SER A 173 6.66 4.74 -5.12
CA SER A 173 6.61 4.83 -3.66
C SER A 173 5.44 5.68 -3.17
N GLY A 174 5.19 6.81 -3.79
CA GLY A 174 4.10 7.71 -3.41
C GLY A 174 2.73 7.06 -3.50
N ASP A 175 2.45 6.35 -4.59
CA ASP A 175 1.17 5.67 -4.77
C ASP A 175 0.98 4.52 -3.77
N LEU A 176 1.97 3.63 -3.64
CA LEU A 176 1.88 2.50 -2.71
C LEU A 176 1.77 2.94 -1.25
N LEU A 177 2.49 3.99 -0.84
CA LEU A 177 2.40 4.57 0.50
C LEU A 177 1.03 5.23 0.76
N SER A 178 0.47 5.90 -0.26
CA SER A 178 -0.86 6.51 -0.19
C SER A 178 -1.95 5.45 -0.02
N ARG A 179 -1.89 4.36 -0.79
CA ARG A 179 -2.82 3.22 -0.68
C ARG A 179 -2.70 2.55 0.69
N GLU A 180 -1.49 2.33 1.19
CA GLU A 180 -1.29 1.80 2.54
C GLU A 180 -1.89 2.72 3.60
N LYS A 181 -1.69 4.03 3.48
CA LYS A 181 -2.27 5.03 4.41
C LYS A 181 -3.79 4.96 4.40
N ALA A 182 -4.41 4.83 3.24
CA ALA A 182 -5.86 4.68 3.09
C ALA A 182 -6.36 3.37 3.70
N ALA A 183 -5.72 2.24 3.39
CA ALA A 183 -6.07 0.93 3.94
C ALA A 183 -5.96 0.90 5.47
N ARG A 184 -4.91 1.53 6.01
CA ARG A 184 -4.70 1.67 7.46
C ARG A 184 -5.78 2.53 8.12
N ALA A 185 -6.15 3.65 7.51
CA ALA A 185 -7.20 4.53 8.02
C ALA A 185 -8.58 3.83 8.02
N ALA A 186 -8.86 3.03 6.99
CA ALA A 186 -10.07 2.25 6.85
C ALA A 186 -10.05 0.93 7.65
N LYS A 187 -8.93 0.60 8.30
CA LYS A 187 -8.73 -0.65 9.06
C LYS A 187 -8.98 -1.90 8.23
N LEU A 188 -8.53 -1.92 6.97
CA LEU A 188 -8.70 -3.06 6.07
C LEU A 188 -7.68 -4.16 6.38
N GLY A 189 -8.08 -5.41 6.16
CA GLY A 189 -7.22 -6.57 6.25
C GLY A 189 -6.41 -6.65 7.55
N LEU A 190 -5.08 -6.68 7.44
CA LEU A 190 -4.17 -6.73 8.59
C LEU A 190 -4.29 -5.53 9.54
N TRP A 191 -4.78 -4.38 9.04
CA TRP A 191 -4.92 -3.17 9.84
C TRP A 191 -6.13 -3.20 10.79
N ALA A 192 -7.05 -4.15 10.62
CA ALA A 192 -8.15 -4.39 11.56
C ALA A 192 -7.67 -5.07 12.83
N ASP A 193 -6.56 -5.81 12.77
CA ASP A 193 -5.98 -6.50 13.92
C ASP A 193 -4.95 -5.60 14.63
N PRO A 194 -5.17 -5.25 15.92
CA PRO A 194 -4.23 -4.43 16.69
C PRO A 194 -2.80 -4.98 16.73
N TYR A 195 -2.64 -6.31 16.59
CA TYR A 195 -1.34 -6.95 16.55
C TYR A 195 -0.47 -6.41 15.40
N TYR A 196 -1.06 -6.11 14.25
CA TYR A 196 -0.34 -5.59 13.09
C TYR A 196 -0.36 -4.05 12.99
N GLY A 197 -0.94 -3.37 13.97
CA GLY A 197 -1.00 -1.91 14.03
C GLY A 197 0.36 -1.22 14.09
N VAL A 198 0.33 0.10 14.09
CA VAL A 198 1.53 0.93 14.28
C VAL A 198 1.92 0.88 15.77
N LEU A 199 3.16 0.49 16.05
CA LEU A 199 3.70 0.41 17.40
C LEU A 199 4.09 1.79 17.93
N ASN A 200 3.88 2.01 19.23
CA ASN A 200 4.29 3.24 19.89
C ASN A 200 5.75 3.13 20.39
N ALA A 201 6.62 3.98 19.90
CA ALA A 201 8.02 4.05 20.35
C ALA A 201 8.20 4.43 21.82
N GLU A 202 7.16 4.98 22.46
CA GLU A 202 7.17 5.31 23.88
C GLU A 202 6.97 4.07 24.78
N ILE A 203 6.62 2.91 24.17
CA ILE A 203 6.47 1.61 24.83
C ILE A 203 7.47 0.62 24.20
N PRO A 204 8.76 0.73 24.54
CA PRO A 204 9.82 -0.07 23.90
C PRO A 204 9.64 -1.59 24.06
N SER A 205 9.00 -2.05 25.14
CA SER A 205 8.68 -3.46 25.36
C SER A 205 7.84 -4.07 24.24
N ASP A 206 6.85 -3.32 23.74
CA ASP A 206 5.96 -3.76 22.68
C ASP A 206 6.70 -3.87 21.36
N VAL A 207 7.64 -2.94 21.11
CA VAL A 207 8.49 -2.97 19.93
C VAL A 207 9.46 -4.14 19.99
N LEU A 208 10.12 -4.36 21.14
CA LEU A 208 11.02 -5.50 21.35
C LEU A 208 10.30 -6.86 21.24
N ALA A 209 9.04 -6.93 21.64
CA ALA A 209 8.24 -8.13 21.46
C ALA A 209 8.06 -8.52 19.97
N ARG A 210 8.31 -7.58 19.05
CA ARG A 210 8.26 -7.77 17.59
C ARG A 210 9.64 -7.98 16.96
N ARG A 211 10.67 -8.30 17.73
CA ARG A 211 12.01 -8.58 17.16
C ARG A 211 11.94 -9.66 16.08
N GLY A 212 12.67 -9.45 15.00
CA GLY A 212 12.65 -10.33 13.83
C GLY A 212 11.43 -10.17 12.94
N GLN A 213 10.52 -9.22 13.22
CA GLN A 213 9.35 -8.92 12.41
C GLN A 213 9.50 -7.55 11.74
N PHE A 214 8.83 -7.39 10.60
CA PHE A 214 8.65 -6.10 9.95
C PHE A 214 7.50 -5.35 10.59
N ALA A 215 7.74 -4.11 11.01
CA ALA A 215 6.73 -3.29 11.67
C ALA A 215 6.83 -1.80 11.27
N LEU A 216 5.77 -1.06 11.60
CA LEU A 216 5.74 0.38 11.61
C LEU A 216 5.81 0.84 13.07
N VAL A 217 6.76 1.73 13.37
CA VAL A 217 6.95 2.29 14.72
C VAL A 217 6.83 3.80 14.63
N GLU A 218 6.00 4.38 15.48
CA GLU A 218 5.77 5.82 15.52
C GLU A 218 6.16 6.41 16.88
N GLY A 219 6.78 7.58 16.88
CA GLY A 219 7.11 8.30 18.11
C GLY A 219 7.76 9.66 17.85
N LYS A 220 8.00 10.37 18.95
CA LYS A 220 8.72 11.65 18.92
C LYS A 220 10.22 11.39 19.00
N VAL A 221 10.97 11.93 18.04
CA VAL A 221 12.44 11.86 18.05
C VAL A 221 12.99 12.71 19.19
N ALA A 222 13.70 12.08 20.11
CA ALA A 222 14.32 12.75 21.24
C ALA A 222 15.67 13.38 20.89
N SER A 223 16.44 12.74 20.01
CA SER A 223 17.74 13.26 19.56
C SER A 223 18.19 12.60 18.26
N VAL A 224 18.99 13.32 17.50
CA VAL A 224 19.74 12.80 16.37
C VAL A 224 21.23 12.96 16.67
N ARG A 225 22.01 11.91 16.45
CA ARG A 225 23.47 11.91 16.69
C ARG A 225 24.17 11.24 15.54
N GLU A 226 25.40 11.66 15.29
CA GLU A 226 26.31 11.01 14.36
C GLU A 226 27.46 10.36 15.12
N SER A 227 27.81 9.15 14.75
CA SER A 227 28.99 8.48 15.25
C SER A 227 29.57 7.56 14.17
N GLY A 228 30.83 7.78 13.82
CA GLY A 228 31.47 7.06 12.73
C GLY A 228 30.70 7.22 11.41
N ALA A 229 30.36 6.11 10.78
CA ALA A 229 29.64 6.06 9.51
C ALA A 229 28.11 6.00 9.65
N THR A 230 27.56 6.25 10.85
CA THR A 230 26.14 6.03 11.15
C THR A 230 25.51 7.27 11.78
N ILE A 231 24.30 7.58 11.34
CA ILE A 231 23.37 8.56 11.94
C ILE A 231 22.38 7.77 12.79
N TYR A 232 22.19 8.19 14.04
CA TYR A 232 21.31 7.57 15.02
C TYR A 232 20.15 8.51 15.29
N VAL A 233 18.95 8.10 14.98
CA VAL A 233 17.71 8.80 15.30
C VAL A 233 17.07 8.08 16.48
N ASN A 234 17.06 8.71 17.66
CA ASN A 234 16.65 8.07 18.91
C ASN A 234 15.27 8.57 19.32
N PHE A 235 14.36 7.67 19.66
CA PHE A 235 13.03 7.98 20.19
C PHE A 235 13.03 8.27 21.68
N GLY A 236 14.01 7.77 22.42
CA GLY A 236 14.15 8.01 23.86
C GLY A 236 15.39 8.81 24.21
N ARG A 237 15.44 9.25 25.48
CA ARG A 237 16.58 9.96 26.08
C ARG A 237 17.46 9.05 26.94
N ARG A 238 16.99 7.83 27.19
CA ARG A 238 17.69 6.85 28.02
C ARG A 238 18.69 6.07 27.19
N ARG A 239 19.78 5.62 27.78
CA ARG A 239 20.77 4.77 27.10
C ARG A 239 20.36 3.31 27.01
N SER A 240 19.39 2.88 27.83
CA SER A 240 18.85 1.53 27.88
C SER A 240 17.34 1.55 27.62
N GLY A 241 16.83 0.57 26.93
CA GLY A 241 15.40 0.38 26.67
C GLY A 241 14.81 1.29 25.59
N ASP A 242 15.61 2.12 24.92
CA ASP A 242 15.11 3.02 23.89
C ASP A 242 15.18 2.41 22.47
N ILE A 243 14.34 2.92 21.59
CA ILE A 243 14.33 2.52 20.17
C ILE A 243 15.22 3.47 19.39
N THR A 244 16.05 2.92 18.52
CA THR A 244 16.96 3.67 17.67
C THR A 244 16.75 3.30 16.20
N VAL A 245 16.60 4.32 15.35
CA VAL A 245 16.70 4.16 13.90
C VAL A 245 18.11 4.51 13.48
N THR A 246 18.71 3.66 12.65
CA THR A 246 20.05 3.90 12.08
C THR A 246 19.97 4.15 10.60
N VAL A 247 20.73 5.15 10.15
CA VAL A 247 20.96 5.45 8.74
C VAL A 247 22.44 5.49 8.50
N LEU A 248 22.93 4.75 7.51
CA LEU A 248 24.33 4.85 7.13
C LEU A 248 24.57 6.19 6.40
N LYS A 249 25.67 6.89 6.74
CA LYS A 249 26.00 8.20 6.13
C LYS A 249 26.09 8.17 4.61
N ARG A 250 26.48 7.05 4.03
CA ARG A 250 26.48 6.87 2.57
C ARG A 250 25.08 7.06 1.94
N ASN A 251 24.01 6.82 2.72
CA ASN A 251 22.64 6.97 2.27
C ASN A 251 22.07 8.38 2.56
N GLU A 252 22.73 9.21 3.36
CA GLU A 252 22.25 10.54 3.78
C GLU A 252 21.84 11.42 2.58
N ARG A 253 22.58 11.33 1.47
CA ARG A 253 22.27 12.09 0.25
C ARG A 253 20.92 11.72 -0.35
N SER A 254 20.52 10.46 -0.30
CA SER A 254 19.23 10.02 -0.82
C SER A 254 18.07 10.55 0.02
N PHE A 255 18.25 10.63 1.34
CA PHE A 255 17.27 11.24 2.24
C PHE A 255 17.15 12.75 1.97
N ALA A 256 18.25 13.46 1.86
CA ALA A 256 18.25 14.88 1.54
C ALA A 256 17.62 15.19 0.17
N ALA A 257 17.90 14.38 -0.85
CA ALA A 257 17.30 14.51 -2.18
C ALA A 257 15.78 14.30 -2.18
N ALA A 258 15.26 13.50 -1.25
CA ALA A 258 13.83 13.31 -1.01
C ALA A 258 13.22 14.39 -0.08
N GLY A 259 13.98 15.42 0.27
CA GLY A 259 13.51 16.51 1.14
C GLY A 259 13.51 16.16 2.64
N LEU A 260 14.14 15.05 3.04
CA LEU A 260 14.19 14.60 4.43
C LEU A 260 15.57 14.89 5.04
N ASP A 261 15.68 16.03 5.73
CA ASP A 261 16.87 16.32 6.55
C ASP A 261 16.81 15.51 7.84
N LEU A 262 17.66 14.50 7.94
CA LEU A 262 17.73 13.62 9.11
C LEU A 262 18.08 14.39 10.40
N LYS A 263 18.88 15.44 10.31
CA LYS A 263 19.30 16.24 11.48
C LYS A 263 18.16 17.07 12.02
N ALA A 264 17.26 17.50 11.15
CA ALA A 264 16.07 18.28 11.51
C ALA A 264 14.93 17.42 12.11
N LEU A 265 15.10 16.09 12.22
CA LEU A 265 14.10 15.22 12.82
C LEU A 265 13.99 15.35 14.34
N ALA A 266 14.99 15.89 15.02
CA ALA A 266 14.94 16.08 16.47
C ALA A 266 13.71 16.91 16.88
N GLY A 267 12.90 16.38 17.81
CA GLY A 267 11.65 16.98 18.24
C GLY A 267 10.44 16.72 17.36
N ARG A 268 10.62 16.15 16.15
CA ARG A 268 9.53 15.81 15.25
C ARG A 268 8.92 14.44 15.62
N ARG A 269 7.65 14.27 15.34
CA ARG A 269 7.01 12.94 15.34
C ARG A 269 7.24 12.31 13.98
N ILE A 270 7.74 11.08 13.99
CA ILE A 270 7.98 10.30 12.75
C ILE A 270 7.41 8.90 12.90
N ARG A 271 7.09 8.29 11.77
CA ARG A 271 6.80 6.87 11.66
C ARG A 271 7.86 6.22 10.80
N VAL A 272 8.44 5.13 11.30
CA VAL A 272 9.50 4.38 10.62
C VAL A 272 9.02 2.97 10.35
N ARG A 273 9.30 2.46 9.17
CA ARG A 273 9.03 1.08 8.77
C ARG A 273 10.33 0.30 8.60
N GLY A 274 10.35 -0.93 9.07
CA GLY A 274 11.52 -1.78 8.92
C GLY A 274 11.46 -3.02 9.79
N TRP A 275 12.50 -3.82 9.69
CA TRP A 275 12.70 -4.99 10.52
C TRP A 275 13.19 -4.57 11.91
N ILE A 276 12.52 -5.11 12.94
CA ILE A 276 12.93 -4.86 14.31
C ILE A 276 14.09 -5.79 14.65
N GLU A 277 15.25 -5.22 14.88
CA GLU A 277 16.43 -5.92 15.38
C GLU A 277 16.58 -5.68 16.88
N GLN A 278 17.12 -6.65 17.59
CA GLN A 278 17.53 -6.47 18.97
C GLN A 278 19.05 -6.32 19.03
N ARG A 279 19.53 -5.27 19.69
CA ARG A 279 20.95 -5.07 19.97
C ARG A 279 21.18 -4.88 21.46
N GLY A 280 21.96 -5.76 22.06
CA GLY A 280 22.04 -5.88 23.53
C GLY A 280 20.78 -6.53 24.09
N GLU A 281 20.53 -6.35 25.41
CA GLU A 281 19.45 -7.02 26.10
C GLU A 281 18.09 -6.34 25.90
N ASP A 282 18.06 -5.01 25.76
CA ASP A 282 16.86 -4.19 25.90
C ASP A 282 16.63 -3.14 24.81
N ARG A 283 17.39 -3.17 23.72
CA ARG A 283 17.26 -2.14 22.67
C ARG A 283 16.71 -2.68 21.35
N ALA A 284 15.69 -2.01 20.85
CA ALA A 284 15.18 -2.23 19.52
C ALA A 284 15.84 -1.28 18.51
N TRP A 285 16.21 -1.82 17.37
CA TRP A 285 16.84 -1.08 16.28
C TRP A 285 16.07 -1.31 14.99
N ILE A 286 16.02 -0.26 14.16
CA ILE A 286 15.48 -0.32 12.81
C ILE A 286 16.52 0.32 11.89
N GLU A 287 16.98 -0.39 10.87
CA GLU A 287 17.82 0.20 9.85
C GLU A 287 16.96 0.84 8.75
N ALA A 288 17.18 2.12 8.48
CA ALA A 288 16.57 2.82 7.37
C ALA A 288 17.64 3.07 6.28
N GLU A 289 17.46 2.43 5.14
CA GLU A 289 18.33 2.53 3.97
C GLU A 289 17.81 3.58 2.98
N ARG A 290 16.50 3.87 3.00
CA ARG A 290 15.80 4.71 2.03
C ARG A 290 14.85 5.70 2.70
N PRO A 291 14.66 6.88 2.10
CA PRO A 291 13.77 7.91 2.66
C PRO A 291 12.32 7.45 2.82
N GLU A 292 11.81 6.59 1.94
CA GLU A 292 10.44 6.05 1.97
C GLU A 292 10.15 5.22 3.23
N GLN A 293 11.18 4.84 4.00
CA GLN A 293 11.02 4.17 5.27
C GLN A 293 10.64 5.13 6.41
N ILE A 294 10.78 6.45 6.23
CA ILE A 294 10.49 7.45 7.26
C ILE A 294 9.38 8.38 6.77
N GLU A 295 8.24 8.31 7.44
CA GLU A 295 7.13 9.25 7.26
C GLU A 295 7.20 10.31 8.38
N ILE A 296 7.09 11.59 8.02
CA ILE A 296 6.96 12.66 9.02
C ILE A 296 5.49 12.71 9.43
N GLY A 297 5.24 12.55 10.73
CA GLY A 297 3.92 12.74 11.32
C GLY A 297 3.56 14.22 11.46
N ASP A 298 2.27 14.47 11.46
CA ASP A 298 1.68 15.79 11.72
C ASP A 298 1.90 16.24 13.17
#